data_bced004d694c86c297e2beadb393925c
#
_entry.id   bced004d694c86c297e2beadb393925c
#
_cell.length_a   1.000
_cell.length_b   1.000
_cell.length_c   1.000
_cell.angle_alpha   90.00
_cell.angle_beta   90.00
_cell.angle_gamma   90.00
#
_symmetry.space_group_name_H-M   'P 1'
#
loop_
_entity.id
_entity.type
_entity.pdbx_description
1 polymer ?
#
loop_
_entity_poly.entity_id
_entity_poly.type
_entity_poly.pdbx_seq_one_letter_code
_entity_poly.pdbx_strand_id
1 'polypeptide(L)'
;GWTDGGSHYFVDDRTQATVIEDKRIDINKLKKEEMRDLLREIFSDKVSTTVIDENKPARNADHPTMKPLKLLARLIKNSSRQGDIVLDTFGGSGSTLITCEQLGRSCYTMELDPKYADVIVKRWLKFTGADHAELVRGGKKQPVTANML
;
A
#
# COMPACT_ATOMS: atom_id res chain seq x y z
N GLY A 1 17.61 -9.35 -2.64
CA GLY A 1 19.05 -9.34 -2.38
C GLY A 1 19.56 -7.92 -2.26
N TRP A 2 20.53 -7.73 -1.41
CA TRP A 2 21.16 -6.43 -1.18
C TRP A 2 22.35 -6.30 -2.12
N THR A 3 22.57 -5.12 -2.68
CA THR A 3 23.80 -4.81 -3.41
C THR A 3 24.85 -4.32 -2.44
N ASP A 4 26.09 -4.82 -2.55
CA ASP A 4 27.22 -4.35 -1.74
C ASP A 4 27.42 -2.84 -1.93
N GLY A 5 27.47 -2.09 -0.81
CA GLY A 5 27.66 -0.64 -0.80
C GLY A 5 26.40 0.19 -1.03
N GLY A 6 25.24 -0.42 -1.21
CA GLY A 6 23.97 0.29 -1.31
C GLY A 6 23.52 0.88 0.03
N SER A 7 23.18 2.16 0.06
CA SER A 7 22.54 2.78 1.22
C SER A 7 21.08 2.37 1.28
N HIS A 8 20.67 1.73 2.38
CA HIS A 8 19.28 1.32 2.61
C HIS A 8 18.59 2.33 3.50
N TYR A 9 17.33 2.66 3.14
CA TYR A 9 16.50 3.49 3.99
C TYR A 9 15.67 2.62 4.92
N PHE A 10 15.87 2.85 6.22
CA PHE A 10 14.99 2.34 7.28
C PHE A 10 14.67 3.47 8.26
N VAL A 11 13.50 3.43 8.86
CA VAL A 11 13.22 4.28 10.02
C VAL A 11 14.13 3.83 11.16
N ASP A 12 14.98 4.74 11.67
CA ASP A 12 15.96 4.45 12.72
C ASP A 12 15.31 4.44 14.11
N ASP A 13 14.25 3.67 14.25
CA ASP A 13 13.58 3.43 15.53
C ASP A 13 13.70 1.95 15.90
N ARG A 14 14.70 1.65 16.73
CA ARG A 14 14.98 0.28 17.21
C ARG A 14 14.15 -0.10 18.44
N THR A 15 13.28 0.76 18.92
CA THR A 15 12.42 0.52 20.09
C THR A 15 11.10 -0.18 19.69
N GLN A 16 10.94 -0.54 18.43
CA GLN A 16 9.73 -1.17 17.90
C GLN A 16 9.50 -2.54 18.57
N ALA A 17 8.39 -2.68 19.27
CA ALA A 17 7.97 -3.95 19.84
C ALA A 17 7.44 -4.91 18.75
N THR A 18 7.55 -6.21 19.01
CA THR A 18 7.15 -7.25 18.05
C THR A 18 5.63 -7.43 17.95
N VAL A 19 4.87 -6.95 18.95
CA VAL A 19 3.41 -7.09 19.02
C VAL A 19 2.75 -5.71 19.13
N ILE A 20 1.83 -5.40 18.24
CA ILE A 20 0.92 -4.26 18.35
C ILE A 20 -0.45 -4.79 18.75
N GLU A 21 -0.89 -4.42 19.94
CA GLU A 21 -2.30 -4.50 20.30
C GLU A 21 -2.99 -3.21 19.86
N ASP A 22 -3.76 -3.26 18.78
CA ASP A 22 -4.60 -2.14 18.38
C ASP A 22 -5.91 -2.20 19.18
N LYS A 23 -5.95 -1.46 20.27
CA LYS A 23 -7.20 -1.25 21.01
C LYS A 23 -8.08 -0.34 20.18
N ARG A 24 -9.28 -0.81 19.82
CA ARG A 24 -10.29 0.02 19.18
C ARG A 24 -10.57 1.25 20.03
N ILE A 25 -10.15 2.41 19.56
CA ILE A 25 -10.36 3.69 20.24
C ILE A 25 -11.69 4.25 19.78
N ASP A 26 -12.65 4.40 20.71
CA ASP A 26 -13.89 5.11 20.45
C ASP A 26 -13.61 6.63 20.50
N ILE A 27 -13.42 7.22 19.34
CA ILE A 27 -13.03 8.62 19.15
C ILE A 27 -14.02 9.57 19.84
N ASN A 28 -15.30 9.16 19.97
CA ASN A 28 -16.34 9.99 20.58
C ASN A 28 -16.24 10.07 22.11
N LYS A 29 -15.45 9.21 22.72
CA LYS A 29 -15.21 9.16 24.17
C LYS A 29 -13.89 9.79 24.59
N LEU A 30 -13.04 10.20 23.62
CA LEU A 30 -11.76 10.81 23.90
C LEU A 30 -11.89 12.24 24.37
N LYS A 31 -11.14 12.60 25.43
CA LYS A 31 -10.94 13.98 25.85
C LYS A 31 -10.07 14.71 24.81
N LYS A 32 -10.15 16.04 24.78
CA LYS A 32 -9.41 16.86 23.82
C LYS A 32 -7.90 16.63 23.82
N GLU A 33 -7.32 16.35 24.98
CA GLU A 33 -5.88 16.05 25.13
C GLU A 33 -5.55 14.67 24.60
N GLU A 34 -6.35 13.66 24.92
CA GLU A 34 -6.20 12.29 24.41
C GLU A 34 -6.33 12.25 22.87
N MET A 35 -7.23 13.06 22.32
CA MET A 35 -7.36 13.24 20.88
C MET A 35 -6.10 13.85 20.25
N ARG A 36 -5.50 14.85 20.91
CA ARG A 36 -4.25 15.46 20.42
C ARG A 36 -3.09 14.48 20.43
N ASP A 37 -2.98 13.67 21.49
CA ASP A 37 -1.91 12.70 21.61
C ASP A 37 -2.10 11.56 20.60
N LEU A 38 -3.32 11.09 20.38
CA LEU A 38 -3.66 10.16 19.32
C LEU A 38 -3.32 10.72 17.93
N LEU A 39 -3.65 12.00 17.66
CA LEU A 39 -3.29 12.64 16.40
C LEU A 39 -1.77 12.75 16.23
N ARG A 40 -1.02 13.09 17.28
CA ARG A 40 0.45 13.09 17.26
C ARG A 40 1.01 11.71 16.96
N GLU A 41 0.44 10.66 17.55
CA GLU A 41 0.85 9.28 17.31
C GLU A 41 0.54 8.85 15.86
N ILE A 42 -0.68 9.16 15.36
CA ILE A 42 -1.09 8.84 13.99
C ILE A 42 -0.23 9.58 12.95
N PHE A 43 0.11 10.84 13.21
CA PHE A 43 0.92 11.68 12.32
C PHE A 43 2.42 11.58 12.59
N SER A 44 2.85 10.85 13.64
CA SER A 44 4.26 10.54 13.80
C SER A 44 4.68 9.54 12.73
N ASP A 45 5.73 9.84 11.97
CA ASP A 45 6.31 8.89 11.02
C ASP A 45 7.05 7.72 11.71
N LYS A 46 7.00 7.67 13.03
CA LYS A 46 7.65 6.62 13.84
C LYS A 46 6.75 5.41 13.96
N VAL A 47 7.19 4.32 13.41
CA VAL A 47 6.58 3.00 13.59
C VAL A 47 7.05 2.43 14.93
N SER A 48 6.17 2.35 15.90
CA SER A 48 6.54 1.96 17.27
C SER A 48 6.61 0.45 17.54
N THR A 49 6.14 -0.39 16.61
CA THR A 49 6.09 -1.85 16.84
C THR A 49 6.25 -2.66 15.54
N THR A 50 6.72 -3.91 15.63
CA THR A 50 6.93 -4.82 14.49
C THR A 50 5.74 -5.73 14.20
N VAL A 51 4.79 -5.89 15.15
CA VAL A 51 3.52 -6.57 14.90
C VAL A 51 2.45 -5.54 14.56
N ILE A 52 1.76 -5.77 13.47
CA ILE A 52 0.70 -4.91 12.97
C ILE A 52 -0.58 -5.71 12.97
N ASP A 53 -1.53 -5.35 13.84
CA ASP A 53 -2.86 -5.92 13.85
C ASP A 53 -3.81 -4.99 13.07
N GLU A 54 -4.22 -5.44 11.89
CA GLU A 54 -5.15 -4.71 11.03
C GLU A 54 -6.33 -5.58 10.66
N ASN A 55 -7.52 -5.04 10.82
CA ASN A 55 -8.73 -5.75 10.42
C ASN A 55 -8.69 -6.11 8.95
N LYS A 56 -8.88 -7.41 8.66
CA LYS A 56 -9.02 -7.87 7.29
C LYS A 56 -10.22 -7.17 6.64
N PRO A 57 -10.07 -6.61 5.42
CA PRO A 57 -11.19 -6.05 4.69
C PRO A 57 -12.33 -7.07 4.57
N ALA A 58 -13.58 -6.62 4.67
CA ALA A 58 -14.74 -7.46 4.40
C ALA A 58 -14.58 -8.13 3.03
N ARG A 59 -15.17 -9.33 2.87
CA ARG A 59 -15.12 -10.09 1.62
C ARG A 59 -15.46 -9.17 0.45
N ASN A 60 -14.50 -9.06 -0.48
CA ASN A 60 -14.67 -8.31 -1.71
C ASN A 60 -14.79 -9.29 -2.87
N ALA A 61 -15.68 -9.02 -3.82
CA ALA A 61 -15.86 -9.82 -5.02
C ALA A 61 -14.62 -9.81 -5.94
N ASP A 62 -13.78 -8.77 -5.82
CA ASP A 62 -12.63 -8.56 -6.73
C ASP A 62 -11.44 -9.49 -6.44
N HIS A 63 -11.21 -9.87 -5.16
CA HIS A 63 -10.13 -10.78 -4.80
C HIS A 63 -10.34 -11.39 -3.41
N PRO A 64 -10.18 -12.74 -3.24
CA PRO A 64 -10.46 -13.44 -1.98
C PRO A 64 -9.50 -13.08 -0.83
N THR A 65 -8.31 -12.58 -1.12
CA THR A 65 -7.23 -12.33 -0.13
C THR A 65 -6.67 -10.91 -0.22
N MET A 66 -7.53 -9.90 -0.26
CA MET A 66 -7.08 -8.51 -0.31
C MET A 66 -6.42 -8.09 1.01
N LYS A 67 -5.21 -7.52 0.92
CA LYS A 67 -4.50 -6.98 2.10
C LYS A 67 -5.00 -5.58 2.45
N PRO A 68 -5.05 -5.21 3.75
CA PRO A 68 -5.38 -3.85 4.17
C PRO A 68 -4.35 -2.84 3.62
N LEU A 69 -4.83 -1.74 3.02
CA LEU A 69 -3.94 -0.70 2.50
C LEU A 69 -3.11 -0.04 3.61
N LYS A 70 -3.67 0.12 4.81
CA LYS A 70 -2.96 0.67 5.97
C LYS A 70 -1.73 -0.17 6.35
N LEU A 71 -1.86 -1.50 6.33
CA LEU A 71 -0.74 -2.41 6.58
C LEU A 71 0.39 -2.18 5.58
N LEU A 72 0.06 -2.15 4.29
CA LEU A 72 1.03 -1.92 3.22
C LEU A 72 1.64 -0.52 3.31
N ALA A 73 0.83 0.50 3.59
CA ALA A 73 1.29 1.88 3.74
C ALA A 73 2.36 2.00 4.83
N ARG A 74 2.17 1.34 5.96
CA ARG A 74 3.13 1.32 7.05
C ARG A 74 4.46 0.69 6.63
N LEU A 75 4.42 -0.48 5.99
CA LEU A 75 5.62 -1.18 5.53
C LEU A 75 6.38 -0.39 4.45
N ILE A 76 5.64 0.19 3.49
CA ILE A 76 6.22 0.97 2.40
C ILE A 76 6.87 2.25 2.94
N LYS A 77 6.21 2.99 3.83
CA LYS A 77 6.77 4.20 4.46
C LYS A 77 8.03 3.89 5.27
N ASN A 78 8.07 2.74 5.93
CA ASN A 78 9.19 2.31 6.77
C ASN A 78 10.46 2.00 5.97
N SER A 79 10.31 1.64 4.69
CA SER A 79 11.41 1.13 3.85
C SER A 79 11.66 1.95 2.59
N SER A 80 10.92 3.03 2.36
CA SER A 80 11.04 3.86 1.17
C SER A 80 10.66 5.32 1.43
N ARG A 81 11.14 6.21 0.57
CA ARG A 81 10.78 7.62 0.53
C ARG A 81 9.80 7.90 -0.60
N GLN A 82 9.17 9.08 -0.58
CA GLN A 82 8.39 9.56 -1.72
C GLN A 82 9.29 9.64 -2.97
N GLY A 83 8.77 9.17 -4.10
CA GLY A 83 9.52 9.08 -5.36
C GLY A 83 10.30 7.78 -5.55
N ASP A 84 10.51 6.98 -4.50
CA ASP A 84 11.20 5.69 -4.62
C ASP A 84 10.38 4.66 -5.40
N ILE A 85 11.08 3.61 -5.86
CA ILE A 85 10.50 2.49 -6.59
C ILE A 85 10.20 1.35 -5.61
N VAL A 86 8.99 0.81 -5.69
CA VAL A 86 8.54 -0.39 -4.96
C VAL A 86 8.27 -1.50 -5.97
N LEU A 87 8.85 -2.68 -5.75
CA LEU A 87 8.63 -3.87 -6.57
C LEU A 87 7.74 -4.86 -5.82
N ASP A 88 6.65 -5.29 -6.47
CA ASP A 88 5.76 -6.35 -6.02
C ASP A 88 5.64 -7.43 -7.10
N THR A 89 6.25 -8.57 -6.87
CA THR A 89 6.28 -9.69 -7.83
C THR A 89 5.02 -10.55 -7.80
N PHE A 90 4.06 -10.26 -6.91
CA PHE A 90 2.81 -10.99 -6.74
C PHE A 90 1.65 -10.00 -6.56
N GLY A 91 1.30 -9.30 -7.63
CA GLY A 91 0.38 -8.15 -7.62
C GLY A 91 -0.99 -8.44 -7.02
N GLY A 92 -1.54 -9.63 -7.28
CA GLY A 92 -2.82 -10.08 -6.74
C GLY A 92 -3.95 -9.10 -7.02
N SER A 93 -4.46 -8.47 -5.98
CA SER A 93 -5.51 -7.44 -6.13
C SER A 93 -4.99 -6.04 -6.43
N GLY A 94 -3.66 -5.81 -6.54
CA GLY A 94 -3.06 -4.50 -6.74
C GLY A 94 -3.03 -3.59 -5.50
N SER A 95 -3.14 -4.16 -4.31
CA SER A 95 -3.15 -3.35 -3.09
C SER A 95 -1.84 -2.58 -2.89
N THR A 96 -0.69 -3.16 -3.26
CA THR A 96 0.61 -2.50 -3.23
C THR A 96 0.64 -1.32 -4.21
N LEU A 97 0.16 -1.50 -5.44
CA LEU A 97 0.09 -0.43 -6.44
C LEU A 97 -0.74 0.76 -5.96
N ILE A 98 -1.95 0.50 -5.45
CA ILE A 98 -2.82 1.56 -4.92
C ILE A 98 -2.16 2.27 -3.74
N THR A 99 -1.49 1.53 -2.85
CA THR A 99 -0.80 2.13 -1.69
C THR A 99 0.37 3.00 -2.14
N CYS A 100 1.14 2.56 -3.13
CA CYS A 100 2.24 3.35 -3.70
C CYS A 100 1.74 4.64 -4.33
N GLU A 101 0.64 4.58 -5.10
CA GLU A 101 -0.01 5.75 -5.67
C GLU A 101 -0.41 6.76 -4.59
N GLN A 102 -1.06 6.30 -3.51
CA GLN A 102 -1.43 7.15 -2.37
C GLN A 102 -0.24 7.81 -1.68
N LEU A 103 0.89 7.12 -1.66
CA LEU A 103 2.08 7.57 -0.95
C LEU A 103 3.09 8.30 -1.85
N GLY A 104 2.83 8.44 -3.16
CA GLY A 104 3.74 9.06 -4.11
C GLY A 104 5.00 8.24 -4.38
N ARG A 105 4.86 6.91 -4.48
CA ARG A 105 5.92 5.98 -4.90
C ARG A 105 5.59 5.39 -6.26
N SER A 106 6.62 5.07 -7.06
CA SER A 106 6.45 4.30 -8.27
C SER A 106 6.33 2.81 -7.95
N CYS A 107 5.32 2.12 -8.48
CA CYS A 107 5.14 0.69 -8.26
C CYS A 107 5.38 -0.10 -9.55
N TYR A 108 6.25 -1.09 -9.48
CA TYR A 108 6.37 -2.13 -10.51
C TYR A 108 5.78 -3.41 -9.94
N THR A 109 4.75 -3.92 -10.60
CA THR A 109 4.10 -5.16 -10.15
C THR A 109 4.02 -6.17 -11.28
N MET A 110 4.10 -7.45 -10.92
CA MET A 110 3.88 -8.57 -11.82
C MET A 110 2.70 -9.40 -11.33
N GLU A 111 1.93 -9.92 -12.26
CA GLU A 111 0.82 -10.82 -11.98
C GLU A 111 0.77 -11.90 -13.06
N LEU A 112 0.68 -13.16 -12.62
CA LEU A 112 0.68 -14.31 -13.51
C LEU A 112 -0.68 -14.54 -14.16
N ASP A 113 -1.77 -14.35 -13.40
CA ASP A 113 -3.12 -14.54 -13.89
C ASP A 113 -3.60 -13.27 -14.62
N PRO A 114 -3.89 -13.33 -15.93
CA PRO A 114 -4.34 -12.18 -16.69
C PRO A 114 -5.64 -11.56 -16.13
N LYS A 115 -6.51 -12.36 -15.52
CA LYS A 115 -7.73 -11.83 -14.90
C LYS A 115 -7.44 -10.92 -13.73
N TYR A 116 -6.43 -11.28 -12.92
CA TYR A 116 -6.01 -10.41 -11.82
C TYR A 116 -5.20 -9.21 -12.32
N ALA A 117 -4.45 -9.34 -13.41
CA ALA A 117 -3.81 -8.20 -14.06
C ALA A 117 -4.86 -7.15 -14.49
N ASP A 118 -5.98 -7.59 -15.09
CA ASP A 118 -7.11 -6.71 -15.45
C ASP A 118 -7.73 -6.05 -14.21
N VAL A 119 -7.89 -6.80 -13.11
CA VAL A 119 -8.39 -6.26 -11.82
C VAL A 119 -7.47 -5.18 -11.29
N ILE A 120 -6.15 -5.37 -11.34
CA ILE A 120 -5.15 -4.38 -10.90
C ILE A 120 -5.31 -3.08 -11.68
N VAL A 121 -5.34 -3.16 -13.01
CA VAL A 121 -5.45 -1.98 -13.89
C VAL A 121 -6.79 -1.28 -13.68
N LYS A 122 -7.88 -2.03 -13.63
CA LYS A 122 -9.23 -1.50 -13.40
C LYS A 122 -9.34 -0.75 -12.06
N ARG A 123 -8.77 -1.32 -10.99
CA ARG A 123 -8.73 -0.66 -9.67
C ARG A 123 -7.91 0.62 -9.70
N TRP A 124 -6.77 0.60 -10.38
CA TRP A 124 -5.92 1.77 -10.50
C TRP A 124 -6.61 2.90 -11.27
N LEU A 125 -7.22 2.61 -12.42
CA LEU A 125 -8.01 3.57 -13.19
C LEU A 125 -9.13 4.19 -12.33
N LYS A 126 -9.86 3.34 -11.60
CA LYS A 126 -10.93 3.81 -10.69
C LYS A 126 -10.40 4.69 -9.56
N PHE A 127 -9.24 4.34 -9.02
CA PHE A 127 -8.66 5.07 -7.89
C PHE A 127 -8.09 6.43 -8.30
N THR A 128 -7.37 6.48 -9.41
CA THR A 128 -6.73 7.71 -9.93
C THR A 128 -7.69 8.62 -10.67
N GLY A 129 -8.81 8.10 -11.17
CA GLY A 129 -9.70 8.80 -12.09
C GLY A 129 -9.11 8.97 -13.50
N ALA A 130 -8.05 8.23 -13.85
CA ALA A 130 -7.45 8.26 -15.16
C ALA A 130 -8.40 7.64 -16.20
N ASP A 131 -8.48 8.24 -17.39
CA ASP A 131 -9.37 7.80 -18.46
C ASP A 131 -8.92 6.47 -19.05
N HIS A 132 -7.61 6.22 -19.09
CA HIS A 132 -7.03 5.01 -19.66
C HIS A 132 -5.66 4.68 -19.04
N ALA A 133 -5.25 3.43 -19.21
CA ALA A 133 -3.89 2.95 -19.03
C ALA A 133 -3.28 2.60 -20.40
N GLU A 134 -1.97 2.55 -20.50
CA GLU A 134 -1.28 2.17 -21.73
C GLU A 134 -0.92 0.67 -21.70
N LEU A 135 -1.47 -0.11 -22.62
CA LEU A 135 -1.09 -1.49 -22.83
C LEU A 135 -0.01 -1.57 -23.91
N VAL A 136 1.11 -2.20 -23.58
CA VAL A 136 2.19 -2.48 -24.54
C VAL A 136 2.24 -3.98 -24.83
N ARG A 137 1.96 -4.39 -26.06
CA ARG A 137 2.02 -5.79 -26.46
C ARG A 137 2.72 -5.89 -27.84
N GLY A 138 3.76 -6.72 -27.92
CA GLY A 138 4.52 -6.89 -29.18
C GLY A 138 5.09 -5.57 -29.72
N GLY A 139 5.49 -4.65 -28.84
CA GLY A 139 6.02 -3.33 -29.21
C GLY A 139 4.97 -2.31 -29.62
N LYS A 140 3.70 -2.68 -29.69
CA LYS A 140 2.59 -1.76 -30.00
C LYS A 140 1.97 -1.24 -28.71
N LYS A 141 1.68 0.07 -28.68
CA LYS A 141 1.01 0.77 -27.61
C LYS A 141 -0.45 0.99 -27.96
N GLN A 142 -1.34 0.71 -27.02
CA GLN A 142 -2.77 0.98 -27.17
C GLN A 142 -3.38 1.40 -25.83
N PRO A 143 -4.32 2.35 -25.82
CA PRO A 143 -5.03 2.71 -24.61
C PRO A 143 -6.00 1.61 -24.21
N VAL A 144 -6.10 1.36 -22.92
CA VAL A 144 -7.06 0.43 -22.31
C VAL A 144 -7.87 1.18 -21.27
N THR A 145 -9.19 1.15 -21.40
CA THR A 145 -10.12 1.77 -20.47
C THR A 145 -10.72 0.72 -19.51
N ALA A 146 -11.33 1.16 -18.43
CA ALA A 146 -11.96 0.28 -17.46
C ALA A 146 -13.10 -0.59 -18.04
N ASN A 147 -13.71 -0.16 -19.13
CA ASN A 147 -14.79 -0.89 -19.82
C ASN A 147 -14.28 -1.99 -20.76
N MET A 148 -12.99 -2.00 -21.06
CA MET A 148 -12.35 -2.98 -21.94
C MET A 148 -11.74 -4.17 -21.15
N LEU A 149 -11.69 -4.06 -19.83
CA LEU A 149 -11.15 -5.03 -18.86
C LEU A 149 -12.32 -5.78 -18.13
#